data_dd487a2c65ccb6158eb83d151c09998b
#
_entry.id   dd487a2c65ccb6158eb83d151c09998b
#
_cell.length_a   1.000
_cell.length_b   1.000
_cell.length_c   1.000
_cell.angle_alpha   90.00
_cell.angle_beta   90.00
_cell.angle_gamma   90.00
#
_symmetry.space_group_name_H-M   'P 1'
#
loop_
_entity.id
_entity.type
_entity.pdbx_description
1 polymer ?
#
loop_
_entity_poly.entity_id
_entity_poly.type
_entity_poly.pdbx_seq_one_letter_code
_entity_poly.pdbx_strand_id
1 'polypeptide(L)'
;MSVRRQPGLLWRLFVLVGVGVLAALAFSDDAWEQFEDLVGDAVPRGRIRAILFGTIALHVLEALVVLRSTRRRGDSGPIRWAIATFVWGFPVMGRLRTARKAEDMAIEAVAMADEALALAEAA
;
A
#
# COMPACT_ATOMS: atom_id res chain seq x y z
N MET A 1 1.77 18.85 7.81
CA MET A 1 1.50 17.54 8.47
C MET A 1 2.09 16.41 7.61
N SER A 2 3.02 15.63 8.11
CA SER A 2 3.54 14.50 7.32
C SER A 2 2.55 13.33 7.43
N VAL A 3 1.88 12.99 6.34
CA VAL A 3 1.02 11.81 6.29
C VAL A 3 1.89 10.57 6.43
N ARG A 4 1.67 9.77 7.47
CA ARG A 4 2.39 8.50 7.65
C ARG A 4 2.04 7.55 6.50
N ARG A 5 3.04 7.18 5.70
CA ARG A 5 2.90 6.22 4.60
C ARG A 5 2.60 4.79 5.08
N GLN A 6 3.01 4.47 6.29
CA GLN A 6 2.85 3.13 6.86
C GLN A 6 1.45 2.93 7.44
N PRO A 7 0.81 1.78 7.20
CA PRO A 7 -0.48 1.43 7.80
C PRO A 7 -0.35 1.19 9.30
N GLY A 8 -1.50 0.97 9.96
CA GLY A 8 -1.55 0.66 11.39
C GLY A 8 -0.75 -0.60 11.75
N LEU A 9 -0.35 -0.71 13.03
CA LEU A 9 0.46 -1.82 13.53
C LEU A 9 -0.20 -3.19 13.26
N LEU A 10 -1.51 -3.30 13.52
CA LEU A 10 -2.24 -4.55 13.30
C LEU A 10 -2.18 -5.02 11.85
N TRP A 11 -2.32 -4.10 10.89
CA TRP A 11 -2.19 -4.44 9.47
C TRP A 11 -0.79 -4.92 9.12
N ARG A 12 0.24 -4.26 9.65
CA ARG A 12 1.63 -4.66 9.42
C ARG A 12 1.91 -6.05 9.96
N LEU A 13 1.44 -6.35 11.17
CA LEU A 13 1.55 -7.69 11.77
C LEU A 13 0.81 -8.73 10.93
N PHE A 14 -0.41 -8.43 10.50
CA PHE A 14 -1.20 -9.31 9.63
C PHE A 14 -0.46 -9.66 8.34
N VAL A 15 0.10 -8.65 7.65
CA VAL A 15 0.85 -8.86 6.41
C VAL A 15 2.12 -9.68 6.66
N LEU A 16 2.91 -9.32 7.67
CA LEU A 16 4.17 -10.02 7.98
C LEU A 16 3.93 -11.48 8.38
N VAL A 17 2.96 -11.73 9.24
CA VAL A 17 2.59 -13.10 9.66
C VAL A 17 2.02 -13.87 8.47
N GLY A 18 1.10 -13.29 7.72
CA GLY A 18 0.46 -13.93 6.56
C GLY A 18 1.46 -14.32 5.48
N VAL A 19 2.33 -13.38 5.09
CA VAL A 19 3.38 -13.65 4.10
C VAL A 19 4.40 -14.64 4.64
N GLY A 20 4.78 -14.54 5.91
CA GLY A 20 5.68 -15.49 6.58
C GLY A 20 5.15 -16.91 6.57
N VAL A 21 3.87 -17.09 6.91
CA VAL A 21 3.20 -18.40 6.88
C VAL A 21 3.12 -18.93 5.44
N LEU A 22 2.69 -18.12 4.49
CA LEU A 22 2.62 -18.53 3.08
C LEU A 22 4.01 -18.94 2.53
N ALA A 23 5.06 -18.19 2.86
CA ALA A 23 6.42 -18.50 2.45
C ALA A 23 6.92 -19.81 3.11
N ALA A 24 6.66 -20.01 4.41
CA ALA A 24 7.02 -21.25 5.09
C ALA A 24 6.34 -22.45 4.44
N LEU A 25 5.03 -22.41 4.20
CA LEU A 25 4.28 -23.48 3.56
C LEU A 25 4.71 -23.72 2.09
N ALA A 26 5.11 -22.67 1.39
CA ALA A 26 5.53 -22.78 -0.01
C ALA A 26 6.93 -23.44 -0.16
N PHE A 27 7.85 -23.16 0.77
CA PHE A 27 9.28 -23.49 0.60
C PHE A 27 9.87 -24.41 1.66
N SER A 28 9.27 -24.55 2.86
CA SER A 28 9.72 -25.47 3.90
C SER A 28 8.92 -26.76 3.84
N ASP A 29 9.61 -27.90 3.75
CA ASP A 29 8.98 -29.21 3.74
C ASP A 29 8.43 -29.57 5.12
N ASP A 30 9.17 -29.28 6.19
CA ASP A 30 8.73 -29.51 7.57
C ASP A 30 7.45 -28.72 7.90
N ALA A 31 7.37 -27.44 7.46
CA ALA A 31 6.17 -26.63 7.67
C ALA A 31 5.00 -27.16 6.83
N TRP A 32 5.27 -27.66 5.64
CA TRP A 32 4.25 -28.27 4.80
C TRP A 32 3.70 -29.55 5.41
N GLU A 33 4.55 -30.48 5.86
CA GLU A 33 4.14 -31.73 6.50
C GLU A 33 3.24 -31.48 7.72
N GLN A 34 3.62 -30.53 8.59
CA GLN A 34 2.79 -30.18 9.75
C GLN A 34 1.43 -29.58 9.34
N PHE A 35 1.38 -28.82 8.26
CA PHE A 35 0.13 -28.26 7.74
C PHE A 35 -0.75 -29.37 7.13
N GLU A 36 -0.16 -30.28 6.36
CA GLU A 36 -0.86 -31.39 5.71
C GLU A 36 -1.45 -32.35 6.76
N ASP A 37 -0.75 -32.60 7.86
CA ASP A 37 -1.26 -33.38 9.00
C ASP A 37 -2.51 -32.75 9.63
N LEU A 38 -2.64 -31.43 9.59
CA LEU A 38 -3.79 -30.71 10.16
C LEU A 38 -4.98 -30.63 9.20
N VAL A 39 -4.74 -30.43 7.92
CA VAL A 39 -5.80 -30.14 6.93
C VAL A 39 -6.04 -31.28 5.93
N GLY A 40 -5.18 -32.30 5.93
CA GLY A 40 -5.19 -33.38 4.95
C GLY A 40 -4.93 -32.87 3.52
N ASP A 41 -5.33 -33.67 2.54
CA ASP A 41 -5.13 -33.39 1.12
C ASP A 41 -6.07 -32.28 0.53
N ALA A 42 -6.83 -31.60 1.40
CA ALA A 42 -7.82 -30.62 0.97
C ALA A 42 -7.24 -29.42 0.19
N VAL A 43 -5.99 -29.06 0.51
CA VAL A 43 -5.29 -27.90 -0.09
C VAL A 43 -3.94 -28.35 -0.66
N PRO A 44 -3.81 -28.49 -2.00
CA PRO A 44 -2.50 -28.85 -2.58
C PRO A 44 -1.50 -27.71 -2.46
N ARG A 45 -0.22 -28.07 -2.17
CA ARG A 45 0.89 -27.12 -2.00
C ARG A 45 1.06 -26.17 -3.19
N GLY A 46 0.73 -26.63 -4.40
CA GLY A 46 0.73 -25.80 -5.61
C GLY A 46 -0.20 -24.59 -5.53
N ARG A 47 -1.35 -24.71 -4.85
CA ARG A 47 -2.26 -23.58 -4.61
C ARG A 47 -1.66 -22.55 -3.66
N ILE A 48 -0.97 -22.99 -2.61
CA ILE A 48 -0.29 -22.09 -1.67
C ILE A 48 0.79 -21.29 -2.41
N ARG A 49 1.60 -21.95 -3.25
CA ARG A 49 2.59 -21.28 -4.10
C ARG A 49 1.93 -20.30 -5.08
N ALA A 50 0.82 -20.68 -5.71
CA ALA A 50 0.09 -19.81 -6.63
C ALA A 50 -0.47 -18.57 -5.91
N ILE A 51 -0.99 -18.72 -4.69
CA ILE A 51 -1.47 -17.61 -3.87
C ILE A 51 -0.30 -16.68 -3.51
N LEU A 52 0.83 -17.21 -3.08
CA LEU A 52 2.01 -16.41 -2.73
C LEU A 52 2.51 -15.61 -3.93
N PHE A 53 2.74 -16.27 -5.07
CA PHE A 53 3.23 -15.60 -6.28
C PHE A 53 2.19 -14.63 -6.86
N GLY A 54 0.90 -14.98 -6.83
CA GLY A 54 -0.19 -14.10 -7.24
C GLY A 54 -0.27 -12.84 -6.37
N THR A 55 -0.08 -12.98 -5.06
CA THR A 55 -0.02 -11.85 -4.12
C THR A 55 1.18 -10.95 -4.42
N ILE A 56 2.36 -11.51 -4.65
CA ILE A 56 3.56 -10.75 -5.03
C ILE A 56 3.33 -10.00 -6.35
N ALA A 57 2.79 -10.66 -7.36
CA ALA A 57 2.49 -10.05 -8.66
C ALA A 57 1.49 -8.89 -8.53
N LEU A 58 0.44 -9.05 -7.71
CA LEU A 58 -0.53 -8.01 -7.44
C LEU A 58 0.14 -6.80 -6.77
N HIS A 59 0.97 -7.01 -5.75
CA HIS A 59 1.70 -5.93 -5.07
C HIS A 59 2.68 -5.20 -6.02
N VAL A 60 3.32 -5.91 -6.94
CA VAL A 60 4.15 -5.28 -7.99
C VAL A 60 3.30 -4.38 -8.88
N LEU A 61 2.14 -4.86 -9.34
CA LEU A 61 1.23 -4.06 -10.17
C LEU A 61 0.73 -2.82 -9.43
N GLU A 62 0.29 -2.98 -8.18
CA GLU A 62 -0.13 -1.85 -7.33
C GLU A 62 0.99 -0.82 -7.15
N ALA A 63 2.21 -1.27 -6.89
CA ALA A 63 3.38 -0.40 -6.74
C ALA A 63 3.70 0.36 -8.04
N LEU A 64 3.60 -0.30 -9.20
CA LEU A 64 3.81 0.33 -10.50
C LEU A 64 2.73 1.38 -10.81
N VAL A 65 1.46 1.09 -10.50
CA VAL A 65 0.35 2.04 -10.65
C VAL A 65 0.58 3.27 -9.78
N VAL A 66 0.96 3.07 -8.51
CA VAL A 66 1.27 4.16 -7.58
C VAL A 66 2.48 4.97 -8.08
N LEU A 67 3.56 4.31 -8.48
CA LEU A 67 4.76 4.98 -9.01
C LEU A 67 4.43 5.86 -10.22
N ARG A 68 3.68 5.31 -11.18
CA ARG A 68 3.27 6.06 -12.37
C ARG A 68 2.37 7.25 -12.02
N SER A 69 1.38 7.02 -11.14
CA SER A 69 0.43 8.04 -10.70
C SER A 69 1.12 9.19 -9.95
N THR A 70 2.01 8.87 -9.00
CA THR A 70 2.74 9.87 -8.21
C THR A 70 3.73 10.66 -9.05
N ARG A 71 4.42 10.03 -10.02
CA ARG A 71 5.30 10.72 -10.95
C ARG A 71 4.54 11.68 -11.87
N ARG A 72 3.38 11.27 -12.40
CA ARG A 72 2.56 12.11 -13.27
C ARG A 72 2.00 13.33 -12.57
N ARG A 73 1.65 13.21 -11.30
CA ARG A 73 1.12 14.29 -10.49
C ARG A 73 2.22 15.19 -9.89
N GLY A 74 3.48 14.74 -9.88
CA GLY A 74 4.57 15.45 -9.22
C GLY A 74 4.57 15.32 -7.70
N ASP A 75 3.91 14.28 -7.16
CA ASP A 75 3.87 14.04 -5.71
C ASP A 75 5.28 13.83 -5.16
N SER A 76 5.54 14.31 -3.94
CA SER A 76 6.84 14.13 -3.29
C SER A 76 7.11 12.67 -2.93
N GLY A 77 8.30 12.19 -3.29
CA GLY A 77 8.79 10.85 -2.93
C GLY A 77 8.03 9.69 -3.60
N PRO A 78 7.87 9.68 -4.94
CA PRO A 78 7.12 8.66 -5.67
C PRO A 78 7.63 7.24 -5.43
N ILE A 79 8.95 7.05 -5.32
CA ILE A 79 9.56 5.74 -5.05
C ILE A 79 9.20 5.25 -3.64
N ARG A 80 9.18 6.14 -2.66
CA ARG A 80 8.80 5.78 -1.27
C ARG A 80 7.34 5.34 -1.17
N TRP A 81 6.44 5.97 -1.94
CA TRP A 81 5.05 5.54 -2.04
C TRP A 81 4.91 4.17 -2.72
N ALA A 82 5.66 3.93 -3.80
CA ALA A 82 5.66 2.65 -4.49
C ALA A 82 6.19 1.51 -3.60
N ILE A 83 7.31 1.71 -2.91
CA ILE A 83 7.86 0.73 -1.97
C ILE A 83 6.88 0.44 -0.83
N ALA A 84 6.29 1.47 -0.23
CA ALA A 84 5.30 1.29 0.82
C ALA A 84 4.07 0.51 0.33
N THR A 85 3.62 0.76 -0.91
CA THR A 85 2.51 0.02 -1.53
C THR A 85 2.89 -1.42 -1.81
N PHE A 86 4.09 -1.68 -2.32
CA PHE A 86 4.58 -3.04 -2.54
C PHE A 86 4.59 -3.86 -1.24
N VAL A 87 5.09 -3.27 -0.15
CA VAL A 87 5.20 -3.98 1.13
C VAL A 87 3.85 -4.13 1.84
N TRP A 88 3.02 -3.09 1.83
CA TRP A 88 1.82 -3.02 2.66
C TRP A 88 0.49 -3.09 1.90
N GLY A 89 0.53 -3.04 0.56
CA GLY A 89 -0.63 -3.17 -0.31
C GLY A 89 -1.59 -1.97 -0.28
N PHE A 90 -2.85 -2.24 -0.58
CA PHE A 90 -3.89 -1.24 -0.81
C PHE A 90 -4.14 -0.19 0.31
N PRO A 91 -3.90 -0.44 1.62
CA PRO A 91 -4.09 0.61 2.63
C PRO A 91 -3.20 1.82 2.42
N VAL A 92 -2.02 1.63 1.78
CA VAL A 92 -1.11 2.73 1.43
C VAL A 92 -1.72 3.62 0.34
N MET A 93 -2.44 3.04 -0.61
CA MET A 93 -3.15 3.78 -1.65
C MET A 93 -4.25 4.68 -1.06
N GLY A 94 -4.97 4.19 -0.03
CA GLY A 94 -5.93 5.00 0.72
C GLY A 94 -5.26 6.22 1.37
N ARG A 95 -4.10 6.03 1.98
CA ARG A 95 -3.31 7.11 2.61
C ARG A 95 -2.80 8.12 1.59
N LEU A 96 -2.36 7.65 0.42
CA LEU A 96 -1.97 8.53 -0.68
C LEU A 96 -3.13 9.41 -1.14
N ARG A 97 -4.33 8.84 -1.29
CA ARG A 97 -5.55 9.59 -1.64
C ARG A 97 -5.88 10.65 -0.58
N THR A 98 -5.78 10.30 0.70
CA THR A 98 -6.00 11.25 1.80
C THR A 98 -4.97 12.38 1.78
N ALA A 99 -3.70 12.08 1.54
CA ALA A 99 -2.64 13.07 1.42
C ALA A 99 -2.90 14.06 0.27
N ARG A 100 -3.28 13.54 -0.90
CA ARG A 100 -3.62 14.35 -2.08
C ARG A 100 -4.81 15.26 -1.83
N LYS A 101 -5.87 14.73 -1.20
CA LYS A 101 -7.05 15.54 -0.87
C LYS A 101 -6.71 16.67 0.09
N ALA A 102 -5.87 16.43 1.09
CA ALA A 102 -5.42 17.47 2.02
C ALA A 102 -4.59 18.56 1.31
N GLU A 103 -3.73 18.16 0.36
CA GLU A 103 -2.95 19.08 -0.46
C GLU A 103 -3.84 19.93 -1.37
N ASP A 104 -4.79 19.32 -2.06
CA ASP A 104 -5.74 20.04 -2.93
C ASP A 104 -6.57 21.06 -2.13
N MET A 105 -7.06 20.68 -0.95
CA MET A 105 -7.77 21.59 -0.05
C MET A 105 -6.90 22.75 0.46
N ALA A 106 -5.61 22.51 0.72
CA ALA A 106 -4.68 23.55 1.13
C ALA A 106 -4.42 24.56 0.01
N ILE A 107 -4.26 24.07 -1.23
CA ILE A 107 -4.09 24.92 -2.42
C ILE A 107 -5.33 25.79 -2.63
N GLU A 108 -6.52 25.22 -2.53
CA GLU A 108 -7.78 25.94 -2.66
C GLU A 108 -7.95 27.01 -1.57
N ALA A 109 -7.60 26.70 -0.32
CA ALA A 109 -7.65 27.65 0.78
C ALA A 109 -6.69 28.85 0.58
N VAL A 110 -5.48 28.60 0.06
CA VAL A 110 -4.54 29.68 -0.28
C VAL A 110 -5.08 30.54 -1.40
N ALA A 111 -5.63 29.95 -2.46
CA ALA A 111 -6.21 30.70 -3.58
C ALA A 111 -7.38 31.61 -3.11
N MET A 112 -8.26 31.10 -2.24
CA MET A 112 -9.33 31.91 -1.67
C MET A 112 -8.82 33.04 -0.78
N ALA A 113 -7.75 32.82 -0.01
CA ALA A 113 -7.13 33.84 0.82
C ALA A 113 -6.51 34.97 -0.03
N ASP A 114 -5.82 34.61 -1.11
CA ASP A 114 -5.22 35.57 -2.05
C ASP A 114 -6.30 36.42 -2.74
N GLU A 115 -7.42 35.80 -3.15
CA GLU A 115 -8.55 36.52 -3.74
C GLU A 115 -9.18 37.49 -2.72
N ALA A 116 -9.39 37.06 -1.47
CA ALA A 116 -9.94 37.91 -0.42
C ALA A 116 -9.01 39.10 -0.12
N LEU A 117 -7.70 38.91 -0.13
CA LEU A 117 -6.71 39.95 0.06
C LEU A 117 -6.75 40.97 -1.10
N ALA A 118 -6.81 40.51 -2.34
CA ALA A 118 -6.90 41.38 -3.53
C ALA A 118 -8.17 42.24 -3.53
N LEU A 119 -9.30 41.68 -3.09
CA LEU A 119 -10.55 42.42 -2.94
C LEU A 119 -10.45 43.47 -1.82
N ALA A 120 -9.80 43.18 -0.71
CA ALA A 120 -9.59 44.10 0.38
C ALA A 120 -8.68 45.30 -0.01
N GLU A 121 -7.64 45.05 -0.82
CA GLU A 121 -6.74 46.07 -1.33
C GLU A 121 -7.41 46.97 -2.40
N ALA A 122 -8.37 46.44 -3.14
CA ALA A 122 -9.12 47.20 -4.16
C ALA A 122 -10.26 48.08 -3.59
N ALA A 123 -10.64 47.84 -2.34
CA ALA A 123 -11.70 48.62 -1.67
C ALA A 123 -11.16 49.89 -1.03
#